data_062b1eb7b5c15936a77ef8ab31947aea
#
_entry.id   062b1eb7b5c15936a77ef8ab31947aea
#
_cell.length_a   1.000
_cell.length_b   1.000
_cell.length_c   1.000
_cell.angle_alpha   90.00
_cell.angle_beta   90.00
_cell.angle_gamma   90.00
#
_symmetry.space_group_name_H-M   'P 1'
#
loop_
_entity.id
_entity.type
_entity.pdbx_description
1 polymer ?
#
loop_
_entity_poly.entity_id
_entity_poly.type
_entity_poly.pdbx_seq_one_letter_code
_entity_poly.pdbx_strand_id
1 'polypeptide(L)'
;LSFGLAFFQATAHFLCAILEKVTGKPYAQVVQERIFTPLGMKHSGYDVAATLIPKRASGYQLRPEGYVNAPYLDMSIPYAAGSLYSAVGDLYLWDRALYGNKVLPAALKQKMFTPGLADYGYGWFIRAIPLADGKTQVKTVSHTGGINGFNTLLLRVPERKELVVLLDNTSRGDKLEELSVDLLSVLHGIAPRGPRESIGEVVSSTMEKEGVAQAIAKYRALKASKPDAYDFDNEQALNMAGYSALQKGRSAEAIELFKLNVEMFPKSGNPYDSLGEAYLAAGNKELALANYQRSLELDPKNKGAEETIARLQKPVSAVALKYPLEAFTGSYALAPNFTLKVFLEQGTLKAQGTGQPAMPLVAEGASEFSVTGVPARVVFVMDEAARRATSLVLHQGGREMPAKRTE
;
A
#
# COMPACT_ATOMS: atom_id res chain seq x y z
N LEU A 1 2.60 -0.91 2.06
CA LEU A 1 2.12 -0.58 0.69
C LEU A 1 2.29 0.90 0.32
N SER A 2 2.20 1.86 1.26
CA SER A 2 2.28 3.30 0.95
C SER A 2 3.68 3.79 0.56
N PHE A 3 4.75 3.21 1.07
CA PHE A 3 6.13 3.62 0.77
C PHE A 3 6.54 3.25 -0.66
N GLY A 4 6.17 2.07 -1.15
CA GLY A 4 6.48 1.62 -2.51
C GLY A 4 5.80 2.49 -3.57
N LEU A 5 4.52 2.81 -3.40
CA LEU A 5 3.76 3.60 -4.36
C LEU A 5 4.29 5.04 -4.48
N ALA A 6 4.61 5.68 -3.33
CA ALA A 6 5.20 7.01 -3.29
C ALA A 6 6.59 7.07 -3.97
N PHE A 7 7.40 6.02 -3.81
CA PHE A 7 8.71 5.93 -4.46
C PHE A 7 8.59 5.79 -5.98
N PHE A 8 7.66 4.96 -6.49
CA PHE A 8 7.42 4.81 -7.92
C PHE A 8 6.92 6.11 -8.56
N GLN A 9 5.99 6.80 -7.92
CA GLN A 9 5.49 8.09 -8.40
C GLN A 9 6.60 9.14 -8.45
N ALA A 10 7.40 9.28 -7.39
CA ALA A 10 8.52 10.21 -7.34
C ALA A 10 9.56 9.93 -8.46
N THR A 11 9.86 8.66 -8.71
CA THR A 11 10.81 8.27 -9.77
C THR A 11 10.29 8.64 -11.17
N ALA A 12 9.01 8.40 -11.46
CA ALA A 12 8.41 8.76 -12.74
C ALA A 12 8.42 10.29 -12.97
N HIS A 13 8.09 11.06 -11.93
CA HIS A 13 8.14 12.54 -12.00
C HIS A 13 9.55 13.04 -12.27
N PHE A 14 10.55 12.50 -11.58
CA PHE A 14 11.96 12.89 -11.74
C PHE A 14 12.49 12.56 -13.15
N LEU A 15 12.21 11.35 -13.65
CA LEU A 15 12.61 10.96 -15.01
C LEU A 15 11.98 11.85 -16.08
N CYS A 16 10.74 12.25 -15.90
CA CYS A 16 10.07 13.14 -16.85
C CYS A 16 10.59 14.59 -16.80
N ALA A 17 10.93 15.09 -15.62
CA ALA A 17 11.61 16.39 -15.51
C ALA A 17 12.97 16.38 -16.25
N ILE A 18 13.73 15.28 -16.16
CA ILE A 18 14.96 15.08 -16.95
C ILE A 18 14.64 15.07 -18.45
N LEU A 19 13.61 14.35 -18.86
CA LEU A 19 13.20 14.22 -20.25
C LEU A 19 12.80 15.58 -20.83
N GLU A 20 12.03 16.39 -20.13
CA GLU A 20 11.68 17.75 -20.52
C GLU A 20 12.91 18.65 -20.62
N LYS A 21 13.83 18.56 -19.66
CA LYS A 21 15.09 19.31 -19.66
C LYS A 21 15.97 18.95 -20.86
N VAL A 22 16.08 17.67 -21.19
CA VAL A 22 16.93 17.19 -22.31
C VAL A 22 16.30 17.49 -23.66
N THR A 23 14.98 17.40 -23.78
CA THR A 23 14.28 17.60 -25.06
C THR A 23 13.89 19.07 -25.31
N GLY A 24 13.82 19.88 -24.27
CA GLY A 24 13.26 21.24 -24.33
C GLY A 24 11.75 21.29 -24.62
N LYS A 25 11.04 20.14 -24.43
CA LYS A 25 9.61 19.99 -24.74
C LYS A 25 8.85 19.46 -23.55
N PRO A 26 7.57 19.88 -23.37
CA PRO A 26 6.71 19.28 -22.38
C PRO A 26 6.54 17.77 -22.59
N TYR A 27 6.42 17.01 -21.50
CA TYR A 27 6.23 15.54 -21.53
C TYR A 27 5.10 15.11 -22.46
N ALA A 28 3.95 15.78 -22.38
CA ALA A 28 2.80 15.53 -23.25
C ALA A 28 3.18 15.58 -24.76
N GLN A 29 3.98 16.58 -25.15
CA GLN A 29 4.44 16.72 -26.53
C GLN A 29 5.43 15.61 -26.90
N VAL A 30 6.34 15.24 -25.99
CA VAL A 30 7.33 14.19 -26.25
C VAL A 30 6.65 12.85 -26.49
N VAL A 31 5.69 12.43 -25.66
CA VAL A 31 4.97 11.15 -25.85
C VAL A 31 4.11 11.18 -27.11
N GLN A 32 3.50 12.32 -27.44
CA GLN A 32 2.73 12.49 -28.67
C GLN A 32 3.61 12.30 -29.92
N GLU A 33 4.75 12.96 -29.98
CA GLU A 33 5.66 12.95 -31.14
C GLU A 33 6.44 11.65 -31.27
N ARG A 34 6.84 11.05 -30.14
CA ARG A 34 7.72 9.87 -30.15
C ARG A 34 6.99 8.54 -30.12
N ILE A 35 5.76 8.52 -29.64
CA ILE A 35 4.99 7.28 -29.43
C ILE A 35 3.66 7.34 -30.19
N PHE A 36 2.73 8.22 -29.80
CA PHE A 36 1.37 8.14 -30.27
C PHE A 36 1.24 8.40 -31.78
N THR A 37 1.81 9.48 -32.27
CA THR A 37 1.75 9.83 -33.70
C THR A 37 2.46 8.80 -34.58
N PRO A 38 3.71 8.36 -34.32
CA PRO A 38 4.40 7.38 -35.13
C PRO A 38 3.72 6.00 -35.16
N LEU A 39 2.98 5.65 -34.10
CA LEU A 39 2.27 4.36 -34.01
C LEU A 39 0.82 4.45 -34.49
N GLY A 40 0.31 5.64 -34.78
CA GLY A 40 -1.08 5.84 -35.16
C GLY A 40 -2.08 5.65 -34.02
N MET A 41 -1.66 5.87 -32.78
CA MET A 41 -2.47 5.76 -31.56
C MET A 41 -3.35 7.03 -31.42
N LYS A 42 -4.49 7.03 -32.10
CA LYS A 42 -5.37 8.20 -32.25
C LYS A 42 -6.28 8.46 -31.04
N HIS A 43 -6.40 7.48 -30.16
CA HIS A 43 -7.24 7.51 -28.95
C HIS A 43 -6.40 7.50 -27.67
N SER A 44 -5.13 7.92 -27.79
CA SER A 44 -4.19 8.04 -26.66
C SER A 44 -3.69 9.47 -26.56
N GLY A 45 -3.44 9.91 -25.34
CA GLY A 45 -2.93 11.25 -25.09
C GLY A 45 -2.58 11.49 -23.64
N TYR A 46 -2.12 12.71 -23.38
CA TYR A 46 -1.96 13.22 -22.02
C TYR A 46 -3.25 13.93 -21.60
N ASP A 47 -3.80 13.55 -20.46
CA ASP A 47 -5.05 14.09 -19.94
C ASP A 47 -4.82 15.49 -19.35
N VAL A 48 -5.43 16.49 -19.95
CA VAL A 48 -5.42 17.87 -19.47
C VAL A 48 -6.85 18.27 -19.15
N ALA A 49 -7.10 18.76 -17.95
CA ALA A 49 -8.45 19.08 -17.46
C ALA A 49 -9.23 20.05 -18.38
N ALA A 50 -8.54 20.93 -19.09
CA ALA A 50 -9.15 21.87 -20.03
C ALA A 50 -9.51 21.27 -21.40
N THR A 51 -9.08 20.02 -21.70
CA THR A 51 -9.28 19.39 -23.01
C THR A 51 -10.48 18.46 -22.99
N LEU A 52 -11.38 18.62 -23.96
CA LEU A 52 -12.49 17.68 -24.15
C LEU A 52 -11.97 16.42 -24.85
N ILE A 53 -12.07 15.29 -24.16
CA ILE A 53 -11.70 13.96 -24.69
C ILE A 53 -13.01 13.27 -25.11
N PRO A 54 -13.25 13.09 -26.44
CA PRO A 54 -14.45 12.42 -26.93
C PRO A 54 -14.54 10.98 -26.40
N LYS A 55 -15.73 10.56 -25.98
CA LYS A 55 -16.04 9.21 -25.48
C LYS A 55 -15.20 8.79 -24.27
N ARG A 56 -14.75 9.77 -23.47
CA ARG A 56 -14.08 9.49 -22.19
C ARG A 56 -15.00 8.72 -21.26
N ALA A 57 -14.52 7.59 -20.71
CA ALA A 57 -15.24 6.87 -19.68
C ALA A 57 -15.28 7.68 -18.37
N SER A 58 -16.37 7.57 -17.62
CA SER A 58 -16.44 8.07 -16.24
C SER A 58 -15.90 7.02 -15.29
N GLY A 59 -15.18 7.46 -14.25
CA GLY A 59 -14.65 6.60 -13.21
C GLY A 59 -15.61 6.46 -12.03
N TYR A 60 -15.68 5.27 -11.44
CA TYR A 60 -16.58 4.95 -10.32
C TYR A 60 -15.81 4.32 -9.17
N GLN A 61 -16.34 4.50 -7.95
CA GLN A 61 -15.90 3.81 -6.75
C GLN A 61 -17.02 2.95 -6.20
N LEU A 62 -16.69 1.72 -5.81
CA LEU A 62 -17.62 0.88 -5.05
C LEU A 62 -17.63 1.33 -3.58
N ARG A 63 -18.83 1.58 -3.06
CA ARG A 63 -19.13 1.89 -1.67
C ARG A 63 -20.10 0.84 -1.13
N PRO A 64 -20.30 0.74 0.19
CA PRO A 64 -21.31 -0.18 0.74
C PRO A 64 -22.71 0.00 0.15
N GLU A 65 -23.06 1.23 -0.25
CA GLU A 65 -24.35 1.60 -0.82
C GLU A 65 -24.43 1.40 -2.35
N GLY A 66 -23.32 1.01 -2.99
CA GLY A 66 -23.21 0.83 -4.44
C GLY A 66 -22.15 1.70 -5.10
N TYR A 67 -22.20 1.80 -6.42
CA TYR A 67 -21.23 2.62 -7.18
C TYR A 67 -21.58 4.11 -7.06
N VAL A 68 -20.56 4.91 -6.79
CA VAL A 68 -20.59 6.37 -6.81
C VAL A 68 -19.54 6.91 -7.78
N ASN A 69 -19.68 8.15 -8.24
CA ASN A 69 -18.64 8.79 -9.05
C ASN A 69 -17.31 8.84 -8.27
N ALA A 70 -16.23 8.52 -8.94
CA ALA A 70 -14.90 8.67 -8.35
C ALA A 70 -14.62 10.16 -8.05
N PRO A 71 -13.91 10.48 -6.95
CA PRO A 71 -13.51 11.85 -6.67
C PRO A 71 -12.67 12.41 -7.83
N TYR A 72 -12.91 13.69 -8.12
CA TYR A 72 -12.09 14.39 -9.12
C TYR A 72 -10.62 14.39 -8.70
N LEU A 73 -9.76 14.16 -9.68
CA LEU A 73 -8.31 14.29 -9.54
C LEU A 73 -7.78 15.13 -10.69
N ASP A 74 -7.10 16.23 -10.37
CA ASP A 74 -6.42 17.01 -11.38
C ASP A 74 -5.22 16.23 -11.93
N MET A 75 -5.17 16.04 -13.24
CA MET A 75 -4.15 15.22 -13.90
C MET A 75 -2.74 15.82 -13.87
N SER A 76 -2.58 17.06 -13.40
CA SER A 76 -1.27 17.61 -13.08
C SER A 76 -0.62 16.94 -11.86
N ILE A 77 -1.43 16.35 -10.96
CA ILE A 77 -0.95 15.67 -9.74
C ILE A 77 -0.25 14.35 -10.09
N PRO A 78 -0.88 13.37 -10.79
CA PRO A 78 -0.18 12.15 -11.19
C PRO A 78 0.85 12.38 -12.29
N TYR A 79 0.74 13.47 -13.06
CA TYR A 79 1.69 13.87 -14.09
C TYR A 79 2.16 12.67 -14.94
N ALA A 80 3.47 12.45 -15.05
CA ALA A 80 4.04 11.36 -15.84
C ALA A 80 3.80 9.95 -15.25
N ALA A 81 3.41 9.85 -14.00
CA ALA A 81 3.13 8.58 -13.35
C ALA A 81 1.72 8.05 -13.64
N GLY A 82 0.78 8.88 -14.14
CA GLY A 82 -0.59 8.41 -14.29
C GLY A 82 -1.51 9.24 -15.18
N SER A 83 -1.03 10.26 -15.89
CA SER A 83 -1.91 11.16 -16.65
C SER A 83 -2.06 10.80 -18.14
N LEU A 84 -1.64 9.62 -18.55
CA LEU A 84 -1.91 9.14 -19.90
C LEU A 84 -3.26 8.43 -19.96
N TYR A 85 -4.04 8.71 -21.00
CA TYR A 85 -5.23 7.93 -21.34
C TYR A 85 -5.01 7.18 -22.65
N SER A 86 -5.73 6.07 -22.82
CA SER A 86 -5.66 5.25 -24.03
C SER A 86 -6.94 4.45 -24.26
N ALA A 87 -6.97 3.72 -25.34
CA ALA A 87 -7.98 2.72 -25.68
C ALA A 87 -7.33 1.38 -25.99
N VAL A 88 -8.08 0.27 -25.84
CA VAL A 88 -7.58 -1.10 -26.06
C VAL A 88 -6.90 -1.24 -27.43
N GLY A 89 -7.50 -0.67 -28.50
CA GLY A 89 -6.94 -0.72 -29.85
C GLY A 89 -5.56 -0.03 -29.97
N ASP A 90 -5.39 1.11 -29.31
CA ASP A 90 -4.11 1.83 -29.29
C ASP A 90 -3.04 1.08 -28.47
N LEU A 91 -3.43 0.47 -27.35
CA LEU A 91 -2.53 -0.36 -26.56
C LEU A 91 -2.09 -1.63 -27.32
N TYR A 92 -2.94 -2.16 -28.19
CA TYR A 92 -2.55 -3.23 -29.14
C TYR A 92 -1.48 -2.72 -30.12
N LEU A 93 -1.62 -1.50 -30.68
CA LEU A 93 -0.61 -0.91 -31.55
C LEU A 93 0.73 -0.71 -30.82
N TRP A 94 0.67 -0.27 -29.57
CA TRP A 94 1.84 -0.18 -28.70
C TRP A 94 2.53 -1.52 -28.51
N ASP A 95 1.78 -2.57 -28.13
CA ASP A 95 2.32 -3.92 -27.97
C ASP A 95 3.00 -4.41 -29.26
N ARG A 96 2.32 -4.31 -30.41
CA ARG A 96 2.89 -4.74 -31.71
C ARG A 96 4.17 -3.98 -32.04
N ALA A 97 4.27 -2.71 -31.73
CA ALA A 97 5.47 -1.89 -31.97
C ALA A 97 6.70 -2.36 -31.14
N LEU A 98 6.47 -2.96 -29.98
CA LEU A 98 7.55 -3.49 -29.14
C LEU A 98 8.23 -4.73 -29.71
N TYR A 99 7.64 -5.41 -30.70
CA TYR A 99 8.30 -6.52 -31.42
C TYR A 99 9.25 -6.03 -32.53
N GLY A 100 9.03 -4.84 -33.07
CA GLY A 100 9.90 -4.17 -34.05
C GLY A 100 10.92 -3.23 -33.40
N ASN A 101 11.68 -2.52 -34.22
CA ASN A 101 12.67 -1.50 -33.76
C ASN A 101 12.21 -0.07 -33.98
N LYS A 102 10.92 0.14 -34.28
CA LYS A 102 10.38 1.45 -34.61
C LYS A 102 10.39 2.44 -33.42
N VAL A 103 10.15 1.92 -32.21
CA VAL A 103 10.09 2.74 -30.97
C VAL A 103 11.43 2.72 -30.24
N LEU A 104 12.00 1.53 -30.09
CA LEU A 104 13.25 1.32 -29.35
C LEU A 104 14.18 0.37 -30.12
N PRO A 105 15.50 0.65 -30.16
CA PRO A 105 16.50 -0.29 -30.64
C PRO A 105 16.47 -1.60 -29.86
N ALA A 106 16.90 -2.70 -30.49
CA ALA A 106 16.88 -4.04 -29.88
C ALA A 106 17.64 -4.10 -28.55
N ALA A 107 18.81 -3.46 -28.47
CA ALA A 107 19.61 -3.44 -27.24
C ALA A 107 18.87 -2.74 -26.05
N LEU A 108 18.13 -1.66 -26.32
CA LEU A 108 17.35 -0.99 -25.29
C LEU A 108 16.12 -1.80 -24.89
N LYS A 109 15.48 -2.49 -25.82
CA LYS A 109 14.38 -3.42 -25.50
C LYS A 109 14.86 -4.59 -24.65
N GLN A 110 16.01 -5.19 -24.98
CA GLN A 110 16.61 -6.23 -24.14
C GLN A 110 16.84 -5.72 -22.73
N LYS A 111 17.40 -4.52 -22.57
CA LYS A 111 17.57 -3.90 -21.26
C LYS A 111 16.23 -3.66 -20.55
N MET A 112 15.23 -3.16 -21.27
CA MET A 112 13.90 -2.87 -20.74
C MET A 112 13.19 -4.11 -20.17
N PHE A 113 13.35 -5.25 -20.83
CA PHE A 113 12.73 -6.52 -20.45
C PHE A 113 13.67 -7.47 -19.68
N THR A 114 14.79 -6.99 -19.17
CA THR A 114 15.64 -7.74 -18.25
C THR A 114 15.15 -7.46 -16.82
N PRO A 115 14.75 -8.50 -16.05
CA PRO A 115 14.29 -8.31 -14.68
C PRO A 115 15.44 -7.85 -13.78
N GLY A 116 15.16 -6.87 -12.94
CA GLY A 116 16.05 -6.40 -11.89
C GLY A 116 15.50 -6.76 -10.51
N LEU A 117 15.62 -5.84 -9.55
CA LEU A 117 15.09 -6.03 -8.21
C LEU A 117 13.57 -6.27 -8.24
N ALA A 118 13.09 -7.26 -7.49
CA ALA A 118 11.67 -7.65 -7.41
C ALA A 118 11.03 -7.97 -8.78
N ASP A 119 11.78 -8.59 -9.68
CA ASP A 119 11.34 -8.95 -11.03
C ASP A 119 10.88 -7.75 -11.89
N TYR A 120 11.32 -6.54 -11.54
CA TYR A 120 10.95 -5.33 -12.23
C TYR A 120 12.05 -4.85 -13.17
N GLY A 121 11.69 -4.68 -14.45
CA GLY A 121 12.54 -4.06 -15.48
C GLY A 121 12.26 -2.54 -15.58
N TYR A 122 12.42 -1.98 -16.76
CA TYR A 122 12.10 -0.56 -16.97
C TYR A 122 10.61 -0.40 -17.31
N GLY A 123 9.77 -0.24 -16.29
CA GLY A 123 8.32 -0.05 -16.41
C GLY A 123 7.53 -1.36 -16.59
N TRP A 124 8.12 -2.53 -16.29
CA TRP A 124 7.48 -3.83 -16.49
C TRP A 124 7.84 -4.82 -15.38
N PHE A 125 6.87 -5.57 -14.90
CA PHE A 125 7.09 -6.81 -14.17
C PHE A 125 7.38 -7.93 -15.18
N ILE A 126 8.43 -8.72 -14.94
CA ILE A 126 8.89 -9.79 -15.83
C ILE A 126 8.97 -11.06 -14.99
N ARG A 127 7.93 -11.85 -14.99
CA ARG A 127 7.80 -13.02 -14.11
C ARG A 127 7.05 -14.17 -14.78
N ALA A 128 7.26 -15.39 -14.31
CA ALA A 128 6.41 -16.51 -14.64
C ALA A 128 5.19 -16.50 -13.71
N ILE A 129 4.00 -16.66 -14.29
CA ILE A 129 2.74 -16.76 -13.53
C ILE A 129 2.07 -18.11 -13.80
N PRO A 130 1.42 -18.72 -12.80
CA PRO A 130 0.64 -19.93 -13.00
C PRO A 130 -0.67 -19.59 -13.72
N LEU A 131 -1.08 -20.46 -14.66
CA LEU A 131 -2.41 -20.42 -15.26
C LEU A 131 -3.47 -20.99 -14.30
N ALA A 132 -4.74 -21.00 -14.74
CA ALA A 132 -5.88 -21.43 -13.93
C ALA A 132 -5.77 -22.86 -13.39
N ASP A 133 -5.02 -23.74 -14.06
CA ASP A 133 -4.74 -25.11 -13.58
C ASP A 133 -3.74 -25.17 -12.41
N GLY A 134 -3.12 -24.06 -12.06
CA GLY A 134 -2.09 -23.98 -11.01
C GLY A 134 -0.76 -24.66 -11.32
N LYS A 135 -0.60 -25.24 -12.51
CA LYS A 135 0.54 -26.07 -12.94
C LYS A 135 1.31 -25.43 -14.08
N THR A 136 0.60 -25.01 -15.11
CA THR A 136 1.21 -24.41 -16.31
C THR A 136 1.75 -23.03 -15.96
N GLN A 137 3.07 -22.85 -16.14
CA GLN A 137 3.75 -21.58 -15.91
C GLN A 137 3.96 -20.86 -17.24
N VAL A 138 3.62 -19.57 -17.28
CA VAL A 138 3.81 -18.74 -18.48
C VAL A 138 4.66 -17.50 -18.11
N LYS A 139 5.74 -17.29 -18.87
CA LYS A 139 6.57 -16.09 -18.70
C LYS A 139 5.85 -14.88 -19.28
N THR A 140 5.58 -13.92 -18.42
CA THR A 140 4.83 -12.71 -18.75
C THR A 140 5.64 -11.44 -18.57
N VAL A 141 5.22 -10.41 -19.28
CA VAL A 141 5.68 -9.03 -19.14
C VAL A 141 4.43 -8.20 -18.93
N SER A 142 4.24 -7.62 -17.75
CA SER A 142 2.99 -6.95 -17.39
C SER A 142 3.22 -5.67 -16.60
N HIS A 143 2.23 -4.79 -16.62
CA HIS A 143 2.12 -3.68 -15.69
C HIS A 143 0.64 -3.37 -15.43
N THR A 144 0.34 -2.99 -14.18
CA THR A 144 -0.96 -2.50 -13.77
C THR A 144 -0.96 -0.98 -13.69
N GLY A 145 -2.12 -0.36 -13.73
CA GLY A 145 -2.31 1.05 -13.46
C GLY A 145 -3.52 1.26 -12.57
N GLY A 146 -3.42 2.23 -11.68
CA GLY A 146 -4.54 2.59 -10.80
C GLY A 146 -4.58 4.10 -10.57
N ILE A 147 -5.75 4.69 -10.78
CA ILE A 147 -6.05 6.09 -10.48
C ILE A 147 -7.52 6.17 -10.04
N ASN A 148 -7.96 7.31 -9.50
CA ASN A 148 -9.32 7.47 -9.02
C ASN A 148 -10.38 6.96 -10.02
N GLY A 149 -11.03 5.85 -9.65
CA GLY A 149 -12.10 5.24 -10.44
C GLY A 149 -11.68 4.50 -11.70
N PHE A 150 -10.37 4.27 -11.92
CA PHE A 150 -9.87 3.51 -13.07
C PHE A 150 -8.77 2.56 -12.63
N ASN A 151 -8.85 1.33 -13.13
CA ASN A 151 -7.80 0.33 -12.99
C ASN A 151 -7.49 -0.27 -14.37
N THR A 152 -6.23 -0.58 -14.60
CA THR A 152 -5.79 -1.09 -15.89
C THR A 152 -4.79 -2.22 -15.70
N LEU A 153 -4.75 -3.13 -16.65
CA LEU A 153 -3.73 -4.15 -16.74
C LEU A 153 -3.35 -4.38 -18.20
N LEU A 154 -2.05 -4.39 -18.45
CA LEU A 154 -1.45 -4.81 -19.71
C LEU A 154 -0.57 -6.03 -19.42
N LEU A 155 -0.91 -7.20 -19.97
CA LEU A 155 -0.18 -8.44 -19.81
C LEU A 155 0.19 -9.01 -21.16
N ARG A 156 1.47 -9.28 -21.37
CA ARG A 156 2.06 -9.77 -22.61
C ARG A 156 2.72 -11.12 -22.37
N VAL A 157 2.60 -12.02 -23.35
CA VAL A 157 3.42 -13.22 -23.49
C VAL A 157 4.26 -13.06 -24.76
N PRO A 158 5.45 -12.44 -24.67
CA PRO A 158 6.25 -12.08 -25.84
C PRO A 158 6.58 -13.24 -26.76
N GLU A 159 6.87 -14.43 -26.20
CA GLU A 159 7.25 -15.63 -26.95
C GLU A 159 6.12 -16.13 -27.87
N ARG A 160 4.88 -15.93 -27.46
CA ARG A 160 3.67 -16.33 -28.22
C ARG A 160 2.98 -15.15 -28.91
N LYS A 161 3.44 -13.93 -28.70
CA LYS A 161 2.82 -12.67 -29.17
C LYS A 161 1.37 -12.52 -28.69
N GLU A 162 1.06 -13.05 -27.51
CA GLU A 162 -0.25 -12.92 -26.86
C GLU A 162 -0.29 -11.63 -26.06
N LEU A 163 -1.47 -11.07 -25.97
CA LEU A 163 -1.73 -9.81 -25.24
C LEU A 163 -3.10 -9.87 -24.59
N VAL A 164 -3.15 -9.54 -23.32
CA VAL A 164 -4.36 -9.24 -22.57
C VAL A 164 -4.31 -7.78 -22.14
N VAL A 165 -5.34 -7.01 -22.49
CA VAL A 165 -5.51 -5.61 -22.06
C VAL A 165 -6.84 -5.51 -21.35
N LEU A 166 -6.82 -5.06 -20.11
CA LEU A 166 -8.00 -4.81 -19.31
C LEU A 166 -8.02 -3.33 -18.92
N LEU A 167 -9.10 -2.64 -19.25
CA LEU A 167 -9.37 -1.26 -18.88
C LEU A 167 -10.70 -1.25 -18.11
N ASP A 168 -10.60 -1.03 -16.81
CA ASP A 168 -11.74 -1.00 -15.91
C ASP A 168 -11.96 0.43 -15.40
N ASN A 169 -13.20 0.87 -15.43
CA ASN A 169 -13.59 2.20 -14.95
C ASN A 169 -14.21 2.15 -13.54
N THR A 170 -13.72 1.24 -12.72
CA THR A 170 -14.11 1.10 -11.31
C THR A 170 -12.89 1.05 -10.38
N SER A 171 -13.13 1.03 -9.06
CA SER A 171 -12.07 0.85 -8.05
C SER A 171 -11.73 -0.62 -7.76
N ARG A 172 -12.13 -1.57 -8.61
CA ARG A 172 -11.96 -3.03 -8.40
C ARG A 172 -10.73 -3.61 -9.11
N GLY A 173 -9.59 -2.97 -8.97
CA GLY A 173 -8.34 -3.41 -9.59
C GLY A 173 -7.85 -4.80 -9.17
N ASP A 174 -8.25 -5.27 -7.99
CA ASP A 174 -7.98 -6.61 -7.45
C ASP A 174 -8.46 -7.74 -8.38
N LYS A 175 -9.51 -7.52 -9.15
CA LYS A 175 -10.06 -8.52 -10.07
C LYS A 175 -9.35 -8.59 -11.42
N LEU A 176 -8.58 -7.60 -11.81
CA LEU A 176 -7.94 -7.56 -13.13
C LEU A 176 -6.84 -8.61 -13.28
N GLU A 177 -6.06 -8.86 -12.25
CA GLU A 177 -5.02 -9.89 -12.29
C GLU A 177 -5.64 -11.28 -12.42
N GLU A 178 -6.68 -11.60 -11.63
CA GLU A 178 -7.40 -12.85 -11.68
C GLU A 178 -8.02 -13.08 -13.06
N LEU A 179 -8.74 -12.09 -13.58
CA LEU A 179 -9.36 -12.15 -14.91
C LEU A 179 -8.31 -12.29 -16.02
N SER A 180 -7.15 -11.66 -15.89
CA SER A 180 -6.08 -11.78 -16.88
C SER A 180 -5.49 -13.19 -16.94
N VAL A 181 -5.36 -13.87 -15.80
CA VAL A 181 -4.94 -15.28 -15.74
C VAL A 181 -5.99 -16.18 -16.40
N ASP A 182 -7.27 -15.94 -16.16
CA ASP A 182 -8.34 -16.72 -16.76
C ASP A 182 -8.39 -16.54 -18.29
N LEU A 183 -8.29 -15.29 -18.78
CA LEU A 183 -8.24 -15.02 -20.22
C LEU A 183 -7.00 -15.65 -20.87
N LEU A 184 -5.84 -15.56 -20.21
CA LEU A 184 -4.64 -16.22 -20.72
C LEU A 184 -4.78 -17.73 -20.70
N SER A 185 -5.42 -18.31 -19.70
CA SER A 185 -5.69 -19.75 -19.61
C SER A 185 -6.54 -20.22 -20.80
N VAL A 186 -7.59 -19.47 -21.15
CA VAL A 186 -8.41 -19.75 -22.33
C VAL A 186 -7.58 -19.73 -23.62
N LEU A 187 -6.67 -18.77 -23.78
CA LEU A 187 -5.74 -18.72 -24.93
C LEU A 187 -4.82 -19.94 -25.01
N HIS A 188 -4.54 -20.55 -23.87
CA HIS A 188 -3.73 -21.79 -23.76
C HIS A 188 -4.57 -23.09 -23.75
N GLY A 189 -5.89 -23.00 -23.97
CA GLY A 189 -6.79 -24.17 -23.97
C GLY A 189 -7.07 -24.74 -22.59
N ILE A 190 -6.80 -23.99 -21.53
CA ILE A 190 -7.05 -24.36 -20.14
C ILE A 190 -8.37 -23.72 -19.71
N ALA A 191 -9.23 -24.47 -19.03
CA ALA A 191 -10.49 -23.95 -18.50
C ALA A 191 -10.22 -22.83 -17.48
N PRO A 192 -10.89 -21.67 -17.59
CA PRO A 192 -10.77 -20.60 -16.61
C PRO A 192 -11.39 -21.03 -15.27
N ARG A 193 -10.95 -20.40 -14.17
CA ARG A 193 -11.59 -20.59 -12.86
C ARG A 193 -12.97 -19.93 -12.80
N GLY A 194 -13.14 -18.87 -13.58
CA GLY A 194 -14.32 -18.01 -13.57
C GLY A 194 -14.22 -16.90 -12.52
N PRO A 195 -15.09 -15.89 -12.61
CA PRO A 195 -15.11 -14.78 -11.67
C PRO A 195 -15.50 -15.28 -10.28
N ARG A 196 -14.64 -15.06 -9.30
CA ARG A 196 -14.90 -15.37 -7.89
C ARG A 196 -15.25 -14.09 -7.15
N GLU A 197 -16.19 -14.19 -6.21
CA GLU A 197 -16.50 -13.09 -5.32
C GLU A 197 -15.40 -12.88 -4.26
N SER A 198 -15.25 -11.67 -3.76
CA SER A 198 -14.31 -11.41 -2.66
C SER A 198 -14.86 -11.91 -1.34
N ILE A 199 -14.21 -12.89 -0.75
CA ILE A 199 -14.56 -13.35 0.60
C ILE A 199 -14.27 -12.26 1.65
N GLY A 200 -13.28 -11.40 1.40
CA GLY A 200 -12.97 -10.25 2.26
C GLY A 200 -14.09 -9.22 2.33
N GLU A 201 -14.77 -8.95 1.20
CA GLU A 201 -15.95 -8.08 1.18
C GLU A 201 -17.12 -8.68 1.98
N VAL A 202 -17.35 -9.98 1.84
CA VAL A 202 -18.39 -10.68 2.61
C VAL A 202 -18.07 -10.64 4.11
N VAL A 203 -16.83 -10.93 4.49
CA VAL A 203 -16.37 -10.88 5.90
C VAL A 203 -16.51 -9.47 6.46
N SER A 204 -16.01 -8.46 5.75
CA SER A 204 -16.08 -7.06 6.19
C SER A 204 -17.53 -6.57 6.34
N SER A 205 -18.39 -6.85 5.36
CA SER A 205 -19.80 -6.46 5.41
C SER A 205 -20.56 -7.18 6.53
N THR A 206 -20.28 -8.46 6.76
CA THR A 206 -20.92 -9.23 7.85
C THR A 206 -20.43 -8.74 9.20
N MET A 207 -19.12 -8.46 9.33
CA MET A 207 -18.55 -7.93 10.58
C MET A 207 -19.17 -6.58 10.97
N GLU A 208 -19.39 -5.66 10.02
CA GLU A 208 -20.03 -4.38 10.30
C GLU A 208 -21.50 -4.51 10.75
N LYS A 209 -22.21 -5.51 10.24
CA LYS A 209 -23.65 -5.68 10.52
C LYS A 209 -23.94 -6.57 11.72
N GLU A 210 -23.14 -7.61 11.90
CA GLU A 210 -23.45 -8.73 12.77
C GLU A 210 -22.29 -9.08 13.75
N GLY A 211 -21.13 -8.44 13.60
CA GLY A 211 -19.95 -8.65 14.42
C GLY A 211 -19.00 -9.73 13.89
N VAL A 212 -17.79 -9.76 14.46
CA VAL A 212 -16.67 -10.59 13.97
C VAL A 212 -16.95 -12.10 14.10
N ALA A 213 -17.64 -12.54 15.16
CA ALA A 213 -17.98 -13.95 15.35
C ALA A 213 -18.86 -14.49 14.22
N GLN A 214 -19.86 -13.71 13.78
CA GLN A 214 -20.75 -14.08 12.69
C GLN A 214 -20.01 -14.02 11.33
N ALA A 215 -19.11 -13.05 11.15
CA ALA A 215 -18.27 -12.96 9.95
C ALA A 215 -17.38 -14.21 9.80
N ILE A 216 -16.75 -14.68 10.87
CA ILE A 216 -15.93 -15.90 10.88
C ILE A 216 -16.78 -17.15 10.62
N ALA A 217 -17.95 -17.26 11.26
CA ALA A 217 -18.87 -18.37 11.03
C ALA A 217 -19.32 -18.43 9.56
N LYS A 218 -19.66 -17.30 8.98
CA LYS A 218 -20.06 -17.18 7.56
C LYS A 218 -18.91 -17.52 6.61
N TYR A 219 -17.69 -17.06 6.90
CA TYR A 219 -16.50 -17.45 6.14
C TYR A 219 -16.36 -18.98 6.08
N ARG A 220 -16.40 -19.65 7.23
CA ARG A 220 -16.25 -21.11 7.32
C ARG A 220 -17.39 -21.84 6.61
N ALA A 221 -18.63 -21.38 6.77
CA ALA A 221 -19.80 -21.97 6.10
C ALA A 221 -19.70 -21.85 4.57
N LEU A 222 -19.31 -20.68 4.06
CA LEU A 222 -19.13 -20.46 2.61
C LEU A 222 -17.96 -21.30 2.06
N LYS A 223 -16.84 -21.40 2.80
CA LYS A 223 -15.70 -22.22 2.40
C LYS A 223 -16.06 -23.70 2.28
N ALA A 224 -16.92 -24.19 3.18
CA ALA A 224 -17.40 -25.57 3.15
C ALA A 224 -18.42 -25.86 2.04
N SER A 225 -19.33 -24.90 1.78
CA SER A 225 -20.46 -25.12 0.86
C SER A 225 -20.25 -24.60 -0.57
N LYS A 226 -19.40 -23.61 -0.76
CA LYS A 226 -19.16 -22.93 -2.05
C LYS A 226 -17.67 -22.57 -2.23
N PRO A 227 -16.75 -23.56 -2.18
CA PRO A 227 -15.30 -23.30 -2.17
C PRO A 227 -14.80 -22.58 -3.42
N ASP A 228 -15.44 -22.80 -4.58
CA ASP A 228 -15.02 -22.24 -5.87
C ASP A 228 -15.68 -20.88 -6.19
N ALA A 229 -16.67 -20.45 -5.39
CA ALA A 229 -17.39 -19.20 -5.64
C ALA A 229 -16.67 -17.96 -5.09
N TYR A 230 -15.70 -18.16 -4.20
CA TYR A 230 -14.97 -17.09 -3.51
C TYR A 230 -13.46 -17.28 -3.58
N ASP A 231 -12.71 -16.19 -3.41
CA ASP A 231 -11.24 -16.16 -3.44
C ASP A 231 -10.61 -16.60 -2.10
N PHE A 232 -10.96 -17.81 -1.61
CA PHE A 232 -10.44 -18.36 -0.35
C PHE A 232 -8.92 -18.64 -0.34
N ASP A 233 -8.28 -18.63 -1.47
CA ASP A 233 -6.83 -18.74 -1.68
C ASP A 233 -6.10 -17.39 -1.60
N ASN A 234 -6.83 -16.30 -1.40
CA ASN A 234 -6.31 -14.95 -1.26
C ASN A 234 -6.13 -14.56 0.22
N GLU A 235 -4.90 -14.69 0.76
CA GLU A 235 -4.62 -14.28 2.15
C GLU A 235 -4.85 -12.78 2.39
N GLN A 236 -4.75 -11.95 1.37
CA GLN A 236 -4.95 -10.50 1.49
C GLN A 236 -6.41 -10.14 1.79
N ALA A 237 -7.36 -10.99 1.43
CA ALA A 237 -8.78 -10.76 1.69
C ALA A 237 -9.09 -10.59 3.19
N LEU A 238 -8.61 -11.54 4.02
CA LEU A 238 -8.74 -11.45 5.48
C LEU A 238 -7.79 -10.41 6.08
N ASN A 239 -6.62 -10.25 5.50
CA ASN A 239 -5.63 -9.27 5.95
C ASN A 239 -6.18 -7.84 5.89
N MET A 240 -6.78 -7.46 4.77
CA MET A 240 -7.39 -6.14 4.58
C MET A 240 -8.57 -5.91 5.53
N ALA A 241 -9.41 -6.93 5.76
CA ALA A 241 -10.51 -6.85 6.73
C ALA A 241 -9.98 -6.61 8.16
N GLY A 242 -8.91 -7.31 8.56
CA GLY A 242 -8.24 -7.12 9.85
C GLY A 242 -7.66 -5.73 10.02
N TYR A 243 -6.95 -5.21 9.02
CA TYR A 243 -6.42 -3.84 9.07
C TYR A 243 -7.51 -2.77 9.07
N SER A 244 -8.62 -2.99 8.37
CA SER A 244 -9.78 -2.07 8.45
C SER A 244 -10.32 -1.99 9.89
N ALA A 245 -10.36 -3.11 10.61
CA ALA A 245 -10.74 -3.13 12.03
C ALA A 245 -9.72 -2.39 12.91
N LEU A 246 -8.41 -2.60 12.70
CA LEU A 246 -7.35 -1.90 13.43
C LEU A 246 -7.43 -0.38 13.24
N GLN A 247 -7.61 0.09 12.03
CA GLN A 247 -7.76 1.53 11.71
C GLN A 247 -8.95 2.18 12.42
N LYS A 248 -9.99 1.40 12.69
CA LYS A 248 -11.17 1.81 13.47
C LYS A 248 -10.99 1.65 14.99
N GLY A 249 -9.80 1.27 15.46
CA GLY A 249 -9.51 1.03 16.89
C GLY A 249 -10.11 -0.27 17.45
N ARG A 250 -10.60 -1.18 16.59
CA ARG A 250 -11.23 -2.45 16.97
C ARG A 250 -10.21 -3.59 17.02
N SER A 251 -9.19 -3.47 17.87
CA SER A 251 -8.06 -4.39 17.93
C SER A 251 -8.47 -5.83 18.26
N ALA A 252 -9.47 -6.03 19.13
CA ALA A 252 -9.97 -7.36 19.47
C ALA A 252 -10.57 -8.08 18.25
N GLU A 253 -11.35 -7.39 17.43
CA GLU A 253 -11.94 -7.93 16.20
C GLU A 253 -10.87 -8.22 15.14
N ALA A 254 -9.88 -7.33 15.01
CA ALA A 254 -8.74 -7.54 14.13
C ALA A 254 -7.95 -8.80 14.49
N ILE A 255 -7.70 -9.03 15.79
CA ILE A 255 -7.02 -10.23 16.28
C ILE A 255 -7.77 -11.50 15.83
N GLU A 256 -9.09 -11.53 15.95
CA GLU A 256 -9.87 -12.71 15.54
C GLU A 256 -9.81 -12.94 14.02
N LEU A 257 -9.85 -11.89 13.22
CA LEU A 257 -9.67 -12.00 11.75
C LEU A 257 -8.26 -12.46 11.37
N PHE A 258 -7.22 -11.92 12.00
CA PHE A 258 -5.85 -12.37 11.73
C PHE A 258 -5.56 -13.78 12.24
N LYS A 259 -6.20 -14.23 13.34
CA LYS A 259 -6.15 -15.64 13.75
C LYS A 259 -6.76 -16.55 12.69
N LEU A 260 -7.91 -16.16 12.12
CA LEU A 260 -8.49 -16.90 11.00
C LEU A 260 -7.54 -16.92 9.80
N ASN A 261 -6.88 -15.81 9.50
CA ASN A 261 -5.92 -15.74 8.40
C ASN A 261 -4.72 -16.66 8.62
N VAL A 262 -4.17 -16.71 9.82
CA VAL A 262 -3.12 -17.67 10.23
C VAL A 262 -3.59 -19.12 10.09
N GLU A 263 -4.83 -19.43 10.51
CA GLU A 263 -5.43 -20.76 10.37
C GLU A 263 -5.52 -21.19 8.89
N MET A 264 -5.89 -20.26 8.02
CA MET A 264 -6.05 -20.53 6.58
C MET A 264 -4.72 -20.59 5.83
N PHE A 265 -3.72 -19.81 6.25
CA PHE A 265 -2.42 -19.67 5.57
C PHE A 265 -1.24 -19.93 6.53
N PRO A 266 -1.16 -21.10 7.16
CA PRO A 266 -0.18 -21.37 8.25
C PRO A 266 1.28 -21.38 7.79
N LYS A 267 1.52 -21.40 6.47
CA LYS A 267 2.87 -21.40 5.88
C LYS A 267 3.31 -20.02 5.38
N SER A 268 2.46 -19.01 5.44
CA SER A 268 2.80 -17.63 5.06
C SER A 268 3.25 -16.84 6.30
N GLY A 269 4.33 -16.07 6.18
CA GLY A 269 4.81 -15.20 7.25
C GLY A 269 3.93 -13.96 7.47
N ASN A 270 3.29 -13.46 6.40
CA ASN A 270 2.51 -12.23 6.45
C ASN A 270 1.29 -12.26 7.42
N PRO A 271 0.46 -13.33 7.51
CA PRO A 271 -0.60 -13.39 8.51
C PRO A 271 -0.11 -13.33 9.95
N TYR A 272 1.06 -13.93 10.25
CA TYR A 272 1.65 -13.86 11.59
C TYR A 272 2.19 -12.46 11.90
N ASP A 273 2.78 -11.77 10.93
CA ASP A 273 3.22 -10.38 11.07
C ASP A 273 2.04 -9.48 11.45
N SER A 274 0.95 -9.56 10.68
CA SER A 274 -0.28 -8.81 10.91
C SER A 274 -0.93 -9.13 12.26
N LEU A 275 -0.91 -10.40 12.68
CA LEU A 275 -1.41 -10.81 14.00
C LEU A 275 -0.52 -10.27 15.13
N GLY A 276 0.80 -10.25 14.92
CA GLY A 276 1.76 -9.60 15.82
C GLY A 276 1.48 -8.13 16.02
N GLU A 277 1.22 -7.40 14.92
CA GLU A 277 0.85 -5.99 14.94
C GLU A 277 -0.47 -5.74 15.69
N ALA A 278 -1.48 -6.58 15.47
CA ALA A 278 -2.75 -6.46 16.19
C ALA A 278 -2.61 -6.73 17.70
N TYR A 279 -1.81 -7.71 18.10
CA TYR A 279 -1.52 -7.94 19.53
C TYR A 279 -0.75 -6.78 20.14
N LEU A 280 0.18 -6.16 19.40
CA LEU A 280 0.90 -4.98 19.86
C LEU A 280 -0.04 -3.79 20.05
N ALA A 281 -0.96 -3.57 19.10
CA ALA A 281 -1.99 -2.55 19.22
C ALA A 281 -2.95 -2.78 20.41
N ALA A 282 -3.16 -4.05 20.78
CA ALA A 282 -3.94 -4.44 21.96
C ALA A 282 -3.11 -4.43 23.27
N GLY A 283 -1.82 -4.06 23.24
CA GLY A 283 -0.94 -4.01 24.41
C GLY A 283 -0.37 -5.38 24.86
N ASN A 284 -0.60 -6.45 24.10
CA ASN A 284 -0.10 -7.78 24.42
C ASN A 284 1.27 -8.04 23.76
N LYS A 285 2.32 -7.60 24.45
CA LYS A 285 3.70 -7.65 23.97
C LYS A 285 4.21 -9.09 23.78
N GLU A 286 3.84 -10.01 24.65
CA GLU A 286 4.29 -11.40 24.63
C GLU A 286 3.75 -12.13 23.38
N LEU A 287 2.46 -12.01 23.11
CA LEU A 287 1.85 -12.61 21.93
C LEU A 287 2.30 -11.91 20.64
N ALA A 288 2.51 -10.59 20.68
CA ALA A 288 3.08 -9.87 19.54
C ALA A 288 4.46 -10.42 19.18
N LEU A 289 5.35 -10.56 20.19
CA LEU A 289 6.71 -11.08 19.99
C LEU A 289 6.71 -12.49 19.40
N ALA A 290 5.88 -13.39 19.94
CA ALA A 290 5.77 -14.77 19.45
C ALA A 290 5.33 -14.82 17.97
N ASN A 291 4.37 -13.97 17.58
CA ASN A 291 3.90 -13.92 16.19
C ASN A 291 4.92 -13.29 15.23
N TYR A 292 5.62 -12.22 15.62
CA TYR A 292 6.71 -11.67 14.80
C TYR A 292 7.86 -12.67 14.62
N GLN A 293 8.22 -13.42 15.67
CA GLN A 293 9.21 -14.50 15.58
C GLN A 293 8.77 -15.56 14.57
N ARG A 294 7.49 -15.98 14.64
CA ARG A 294 6.95 -16.95 13.69
C ARG A 294 6.91 -16.41 12.26
N SER A 295 6.56 -15.14 12.07
CA SER A 295 6.64 -14.48 10.77
C SER A 295 8.06 -14.54 10.19
N LEU A 296 9.08 -14.22 11.00
CA LEU A 296 10.48 -14.21 10.58
C LEU A 296 11.03 -15.62 10.28
N GLU A 297 10.56 -16.66 10.99
CA GLU A 297 10.88 -18.05 10.68
C GLU A 297 10.36 -18.47 9.30
N LEU A 298 9.18 -17.99 8.91
CA LEU A 298 8.54 -18.32 7.64
C LEU A 298 9.02 -17.42 6.49
N ASP A 299 9.35 -16.15 6.79
CA ASP A 299 9.96 -15.20 5.87
C ASP A 299 11.19 -14.52 6.50
N PRO A 300 12.40 -15.12 6.36
CA PRO A 300 13.62 -14.52 6.92
C PRO A 300 14.01 -13.16 6.34
N LYS A 301 13.32 -12.68 5.32
CA LYS A 301 13.56 -11.36 4.71
C LYS A 301 12.64 -10.27 5.29
N ASN A 302 11.75 -10.60 6.20
CA ASN A 302 10.86 -9.62 6.85
C ASN A 302 11.64 -8.75 7.85
N LYS A 303 12.28 -7.69 7.34
CA LYS A 303 13.03 -6.71 8.15
C LYS A 303 12.14 -5.98 9.17
N GLY A 304 10.87 -5.75 8.87
CA GLY A 304 9.93 -5.10 9.78
C GLY A 304 9.70 -5.93 11.05
N ALA A 305 9.53 -7.24 10.90
CA ALA A 305 9.45 -8.16 12.03
C ALA A 305 10.77 -8.19 12.82
N GLU A 306 11.94 -8.29 12.15
CA GLU A 306 13.26 -8.28 12.78
C GLU A 306 13.48 -7.03 13.65
N GLU A 307 13.24 -5.84 13.10
CA GLU A 307 13.36 -4.58 13.81
C GLU A 307 12.39 -4.47 14.99
N THR A 308 11.15 -4.96 14.81
CA THR A 308 10.13 -4.95 15.86
C THR A 308 10.49 -5.91 16.99
N ILE A 309 10.97 -7.11 16.69
CA ILE A 309 11.48 -8.07 17.68
C ILE A 309 12.62 -7.43 18.49
N ALA A 310 13.63 -6.86 17.81
CA ALA A 310 14.76 -6.22 18.48
C ALA A 310 14.31 -5.09 19.42
N ARG A 311 13.33 -4.30 19.02
CA ARG A 311 12.74 -3.24 19.83
C ARG A 311 11.97 -3.79 21.04
N LEU A 312 11.17 -4.83 20.84
CA LEU A 312 10.37 -5.44 21.90
C LEU A 312 11.22 -6.21 22.94
N GLN A 313 12.34 -6.76 22.50
CA GLN A 313 13.28 -7.51 23.36
C GLN A 313 14.26 -6.60 24.09
N LYS A 314 14.43 -5.35 23.67
CA LYS A 314 15.21 -4.40 24.49
C LYS A 314 14.58 -4.39 25.90
N PRO A 315 15.35 -4.73 26.95
CA PRO A 315 14.85 -4.56 28.28
C PRO A 315 14.37 -3.11 28.39
N VAL A 316 13.19 -2.90 28.94
CA VAL A 316 12.84 -1.61 29.51
C VAL A 316 13.81 -1.48 30.69
N SER A 317 15.07 -1.09 30.39
CA SER A 317 15.93 -0.54 31.42
C SER A 317 15.05 0.51 32.06
N ALA A 318 14.90 0.44 33.36
CA ALA A 318 14.47 1.62 34.10
C ALA A 318 15.48 2.71 33.75
N VAL A 319 15.19 3.43 32.65
CA VAL A 319 16.03 4.57 32.25
C VAL A 319 15.91 5.49 33.42
N ALA A 320 17.00 5.61 34.20
CA ALA A 320 17.03 6.54 35.29
C ALA A 320 16.88 7.94 34.68
N LEU A 321 15.64 8.43 34.70
CA LEU A 321 15.36 9.78 34.26
C LEU A 321 16.20 10.73 35.12
N LYS A 322 16.96 11.59 34.50
CA LYS A 322 17.74 12.63 35.19
C LYS A 322 16.81 13.61 35.92
N TYR A 323 15.55 13.72 35.48
CA TYR A 323 14.53 14.63 35.98
C TYR A 323 13.24 13.88 36.33
N PRO A 324 12.44 14.35 37.30
CA PRO A 324 11.12 13.77 37.56
C PRO A 324 10.18 13.97 36.36
N LEU A 325 9.16 13.13 36.23
CA LEU A 325 8.24 13.18 35.08
C LEU A 325 7.51 14.52 34.92
N GLU A 326 7.27 15.21 36.04
CA GLU A 326 6.68 16.55 36.10
C GLU A 326 7.52 17.60 35.33
N ALA A 327 8.82 17.39 35.25
CA ALA A 327 9.73 18.29 34.52
C ALA A 327 9.46 18.37 33.02
N PHE A 328 8.83 17.36 32.46
CA PHE A 328 8.52 17.25 31.02
C PHE A 328 7.11 17.75 30.67
N THR A 329 6.23 17.98 31.67
CA THR A 329 4.86 18.45 31.45
C THR A 329 4.83 19.87 30.92
N GLY A 330 3.84 20.19 30.08
CA GLY A 330 3.62 21.53 29.51
C GLY A 330 2.95 21.49 28.16
N SER A 331 2.71 22.66 27.59
CA SER A 331 2.21 22.85 26.24
C SER A 331 3.34 23.26 25.31
N TYR A 332 3.48 22.61 24.15
CA TYR A 332 4.56 22.82 23.21
C TYR A 332 3.99 23.12 21.82
N ALA A 333 4.25 24.32 21.29
CA ALA A 333 3.72 24.77 20.01
C ALA A 333 4.56 24.19 18.84
N LEU A 334 3.99 23.26 18.09
CA LEU A 334 4.59 22.67 16.87
C LEU A 334 4.25 23.49 15.60
N ALA A 335 3.07 24.13 15.59
CA ALA A 335 2.61 25.03 14.52
C ALA A 335 1.60 26.03 15.11
N PRO A 336 1.25 27.11 14.40
CA PRO A 336 0.29 28.12 14.89
C PRO A 336 -1.02 27.56 15.43
N ASN A 337 -1.51 26.47 14.82
CA ASN A 337 -2.77 25.83 15.21
C ASN A 337 -2.59 24.38 15.71
N PHE A 338 -1.35 23.98 16.07
CA PHE A 338 -1.09 22.64 16.53
C PHE A 338 -0.13 22.66 17.74
N THR A 339 -0.66 22.27 18.88
CA THR A 339 0.06 22.19 20.15
C THR A 339 0.12 20.74 20.62
N LEU A 340 1.25 20.31 21.10
CA LEU A 340 1.45 19.05 21.81
C LEU A 340 1.38 19.33 23.32
N LYS A 341 0.33 18.88 23.99
CA LYS A 341 0.20 18.96 25.45
C LYS A 341 0.79 17.71 26.06
N VAL A 342 1.75 17.87 26.96
CA VAL A 342 2.36 16.78 27.73
C VAL A 342 1.94 16.92 29.19
N PHE A 343 1.38 15.83 29.75
CA PHE A 343 0.83 15.85 31.11
C PHE A 343 0.92 14.48 31.76
N LEU A 344 0.80 14.45 33.08
CA LEU A 344 0.74 13.21 33.85
C LEU A 344 -0.71 12.78 34.09
N GLU A 345 -0.96 11.51 33.87
CA GLU A 345 -2.22 10.87 34.21
C GLU A 345 -1.93 9.51 34.84
N GLN A 346 -2.38 9.32 36.09
CA GLN A 346 -2.14 8.10 36.87
C GLN A 346 -0.66 7.67 36.92
N GLY A 347 0.26 8.63 37.07
CA GLY A 347 1.71 8.39 37.13
C GLY A 347 2.36 8.10 35.77
N THR A 348 1.62 8.13 34.67
CA THR A 348 2.13 7.94 33.32
C THR A 348 2.21 9.28 32.58
N LEU A 349 3.36 9.58 31.98
CA LEU A 349 3.49 10.74 31.10
C LEU A 349 2.78 10.48 29.79
N LYS A 350 1.90 11.39 29.38
CA LYS A 350 1.15 11.31 28.12
C LYS A 350 1.35 12.55 27.27
N ALA A 351 1.28 12.38 25.95
CA ALA A 351 1.27 13.45 24.98
C ALA A 351 -0.05 13.47 24.21
N GLN A 352 -0.61 14.66 23.98
CA GLN A 352 -1.85 14.87 23.24
C GLN A 352 -1.67 16.00 22.23
N GLY A 353 -1.74 15.69 20.94
CA GLY A 353 -1.84 16.69 19.88
C GLY A 353 -3.22 17.33 19.80
N THR A 354 -3.32 18.55 19.29
CA THR A 354 -4.59 19.26 19.11
C THR A 354 -5.56 18.39 18.29
N GLY A 355 -6.72 18.09 18.85
CA GLY A 355 -7.76 17.25 18.22
C GLY A 355 -7.43 15.75 18.16
N GLN A 356 -6.39 15.29 18.84
CA GLN A 356 -5.97 13.87 18.84
C GLN A 356 -6.17 13.25 20.23
N PRO A 357 -6.26 11.90 20.31
CA PRO A 357 -6.28 11.22 21.61
C PRO A 357 -4.94 11.34 22.32
N ALA A 358 -4.97 11.26 23.66
CA ALA A 358 -3.78 11.24 24.47
C ALA A 358 -3.06 9.89 24.36
N MET A 359 -1.74 9.90 24.11
CA MET A 359 -0.91 8.72 23.94
C MET A 359 0.15 8.64 25.05
N PRO A 360 0.40 7.46 25.65
CA PRO A 360 1.45 7.28 26.64
C PRO A 360 2.84 7.52 26.05
N LEU A 361 3.72 8.14 26.84
CA LEU A 361 5.13 8.31 26.56
C LEU A 361 5.95 7.32 27.41
N VAL A 362 6.83 6.57 26.76
CA VAL A 362 7.73 5.60 27.38
C VAL A 362 9.15 6.15 27.30
N ALA A 363 9.83 6.26 28.45
CA ALA A 363 11.20 6.76 28.50
C ALA A 363 12.18 5.81 27.79
N GLU A 364 12.98 6.37 26.88
CA GLU A 364 14.07 5.66 26.17
C GLU A 364 15.46 6.23 26.49
N GLY A 365 15.50 7.40 27.12
CA GLY A 365 16.71 8.12 27.52
C GLY A 365 16.42 9.13 28.61
N ALA A 366 17.45 9.87 29.04
CA ALA A 366 17.36 10.86 30.14
C ALA A 366 16.30 11.95 29.86
N SER A 367 16.04 12.28 28.62
CA SER A 367 15.03 13.25 28.13
C SER A 367 14.35 12.82 26.83
N GLU A 368 14.41 11.55 26.54
CA GLU A 368 13.92 10.96 25.29
C GLU A 368 12.81 9.94 25.56
N PHE A 369 11.71 10.05 24.82
CA PHE A 369 10.53 9.21 25.01
C PHE A 369 9.98 8.75 23.66
N SER A 370 9.57 7.49 23.56
CA SER A 370 8.75 6.98 22.45
C SER A 370 7.28 7.19 22.73
N VAL A 371 6.49 7.40 21.66
CA VAL A 371 5.02 7.50 21.75
C VAL A 371 4.42 6.11 21.53
N THR A 372 3.66 5.61 22.49
CA THR A 372 3.04 4.29 22.38
C THR A 372 2.04 4.24 21.23
N GLY A 373 2.13 3.21 20.38
CA GLY A 373 1.17 2.96 19.29
C GLY A 373 1.39 3.76 18.01
N VAL A 374 2.40 4.65 17.96
CA VAL A 374 2.78 5.37 16.74
C VAL A 374 4.30 5.40 16.60
N PRO A 375 4.86 5.35 15.37
CA PRO A 375 6.30 5.46 15.13
C PRO A 375 6.75 6.93 15.30
N ALA A 376 6.72 7.42 16.53
CA ALA A 376 7.12 8.78 16.87
C ALA A 376 7.96 8.79 18.15
N ARG A 377 8.89 9.75 18.23
CA ARG A 377 9.79 9.96 19.35
C ARG A 377 9.80 11.43 19.73
N VAL A 378 9.81 11.71 21.03
CA VAL A 378 9.88 13.06 21.60
C VAL A 378 11.19 13.20 22.35
N VAL A 379 12.00 14.19 22.00
CA VAL A 379 13.25 14.54 22.69
C VAL A 379 13.09 15.90 23.33
N PHE A 380 13.15 15.95 24.66
CA PHE A 380 13.03 17.20 25.41
C PHE A 380 14.37 17.90 25.60
N VAL A 381 14.37 19.21 25.43
CA VAL A 381 15.49 20.07 25.74
C VAL A 381 15.26 20.64 27.15
N MET A 382 16.15 20.30 28.08
CA MET A 382 16.03 20.62 29.50
C MET A 382 16.82 21.88 29.86
N ASP A 383 16.22 22.76 30.65
CA ASP A 383 16.93 23.79 31.36
C ASP A 383 17.47 23.20 32.68
N GLU A 384 18.79 23.14 32.84
CA GLU A 384 19.40 22.53 34.01
C GLU A 384 19.17 23.35 35.30
N ALA A 385 19.11 24.68 35.20
CA ALA A 385 18.87 25.56 36.35
C ALA A 385 17.40 25.50 36.80
N ALA A 386 16.46 25.57 35.87
CA ALA A 386 15.03 25.47 36.14
C ALA A 386 14.55 24.04 36.35
N ARG A 387 15.39 23.04 36.05
CA ARG A 387 15.09 21.58 36.08
C ARG A 387 13.79 21.22 35.38
N ARG A 388 13.49 21.84 34.26
CA ARG A 388 12.28 21.59 33.45
C ARG A 388 12.57 21.71 31.96
N ALA A 389 11.70 21.11 31.14
CA ALA A 389 11.80 21.22 29.70
C ALA A 389 11.41 22.62 29.21
N THR A 390 12.21 23.20 28.32
CA THR A 390 11.94 24.49 27.64
C THR A 390 11.43 24.32 26.21
N SER A 391 11.78 23.21 25.59
CA SER A 391 11.33 22.86 24.26
C SER A 391 11.39 21.34 24.08
N LEU A 392 10.83 20.87 22.95
CA LEU A 392 11.00 19.50 22.52
C LEU A 392 11.20 19.43 21.00
N VAL A 393 11.68 18.29 20.52
CA VAL A 393 11.70 17.92 19.11
C VAL A 393 10.85 16.66 18.95
N LEU A 394 9.79 16.72 18.14
CA LEU A 394 9.01 15.55 17.75
C LEU A 394 9.57 14.99 16.46
N HIS A 395 10.04 13.74 16.51
CA HIS A 395 10.49 12.96 15.34
C HIS A 395 9.36 12.05 14.90
N GLN A 396 8.83 12.26 13.69
CA GLN A 396 7.76 11.44 13.14
C GLN A 396 7.81 11.41 11.61
N GLY A 397 7.70 10.24 11.01
CA GLY A 397 7.70 10.08 9.55
C GLY A 397 8.97 10.60 8.86
N GLY A 398 10.13 10.48 9.53
CA GLY A 398 11.43 10.98 9.04
C GLY A 398 11.60 12.51 9.12
N ARG A 399 10.68 13.22 9.80
CA ARG A 399 10.76 14.67 10.01
C ARG A 399 11.07 14.99 11.46
N GLU A 400 11.81 16.07 11.65
CA GLU A 400 12.08 16.70 12.96
C GLU A 400 11.24 17.97 13.07
N MET A 401 10.43 18.05 14.11
CA MET A 401 9.53 19.16 14.35
C MET A 401 9.85 19.77 15.73
N PRO A 402 10.65 20.85 15.77
CA PRO A 402 10.96 21.52 17.01
C PRO A 402 9.76 22.31 17.53
N ALA A 403 9.52 22.27 18.84
CA ALA A 403 8.43 22.96 19.50
C ALA A 403 8.92 23.66 20.78
N LYS A 404 8.62 24.93 20.89
CA LYS A 404 8.88 25.68 22.12
C LYS A 404 7.76 25.47 23.13
N ARG A 405 8.13 25.43 24.42
CA ARG A 405 7.15 25.42 25.49
C ARG A 405 6.46 26.78 25.56
N THR A 406 5.12 26.74 25.68
CA THR A 406 4.26 27.94 25.77
C THR A 406 3.68 28.13 27.16
N GLU A 407 3.56 27.05 27.97
CA GLU A 407 3.05 27.05 29.36
C GLU A 407 3.86 26.06 30.23
#